data_cbd3d808a680741299d4947d92e6bd78
#
_entry.id   cbd3d808a680741299d4947d92e6bd78
#
_cell.length_a   1.000
_cell.length_b   1.000
_cell.length_c   1.000
_cell.angle_alpha   90.00
_cell.angle_beta   90.00
_cell.angle_gamma   90.00
#
_symmetry.space_group_name_H-M   'P 1'
#
loop_
_entity.id
_entity.type
_entity.pdbx_description
1 polymer ?
#
loop_
_entity_poly.entity_id
_entity_poly.type
_entity_poly.pdbx_seq_one_letter_code
_entity_poly.pdbx_strand_id
1 'polypeptide(L)'
;MNILKKSSMYLAVFWYAWWLPYKIRRTKLPVPDFLEQLCSRNARGHMVSAEEIYSIVTKSSRFFLFHRHKRCMANSMALLKLLSSHGYSPYLVLGMRYKREKHYSCHCEVFLEEHLNNKILRSMKVIQKSKRFIMIEDRTKEGN
;
A
#
# COMPACT_ATOMS: atom_id res chain seq x y z
N MET A 1 22.27 8.10 -1.82
CA MET A 1 22.13 6.79 -2.51
C MET A 1 22.84 6.81 -3.85
N ASN A 2 23.59 5.75 -4.20
CA ASN A 2 24.31 5.65 -5.46
C ASN A 2 23.32 5.57 -6.65
N ILE A 3 23.64 6.19 -7.80
CA ILE A 3 22.78 6.29 -9.00
C ILE A 3 22.28 4.89 -9.45
N LEU A 4 23.15 3.89 -9.43
CA LEU A 4 22.79 2.50 -9.79
C LEU A 4 21.70 1.91 -8.86
N LYS A 5 21.81 2.13 -7.55
CA LYS A 5 20.80 1.67 -6.58
C LYS A 5 19.45 2.37 -6.82
N LYS A 6 19.50 3.65 -7.15
CA LYS A 6 18.28 4.43 -7.45
C LYS A 6 17.58 3.92 -8.69
N SER A 7 18.30 3.68 -9.77
CA SER A 7 17.75 3.13 -11.01
C SER A 7 17.13 1.75 -10.79
N SER A 8 17.79 0.88 -10.04
CA SER A 8 17.24 -0.45 -9.72
C SER A 8 15.95 -0.38 -8.89
N MET A 9 15.82 0.61 -8.01
CA MET A 9 14.58 0.83 -7.26
C MET A 9 13.43 1.32 -8.15
N TYR A 10 13.69 2.21 -9.11
CA TYR A 10 12.67 2.61 -10.09
C TYR A 10 12.17 1.40 -10.89
N LEU A 11 13.07 0.55 -11.37
CA LEU A 11 12.69 -0.69 -12.08
C LEU A 11 11.88 -1.63 -11.18
N ALA A 12 12.25 -1.77 -9.91
CA ALA A 12 11.51 -2.58 -8.94
C ALA A 12 10.09 -2.01 -8.70
N VAL A 13 9.93 -0.68 -8.62
CA VAL A 13 8.60 -0.05 -8.49
C VAL A 13 7.73 -0.38 -9.70
N PHE A 14 8.25 -0.22 -10.92
CA PHE A 14 7.50 -0.56 -12.14
C PHE A 14 7.09 -2.03 -12.16
N TRP A 15 8.02 -2.93 -11.83
CA TRP A 15 7.76 -4.36 -11.76
C TRP A 15 6.68 -4.70 -10.74
N TYR A 16 6.80 -4.20 -9.51
CA TYR A 16 5.83 -4.47 -8.46
C TYR A 16 4.47 -3.85 -8.74
N ALA A 17 4.41 -2.62 -9.23
CA ALA A 17 3.17 -1.95 -9.56
C ALA A 17 2.39 -2.65 -10.69
N TRP A 18 3.09 -3.31 -11.62
CA TRP A 18 2.48 -4.06 -12.70
C TRP A 18 2.08 -5.48 -12.27
N TRP A 19 2.99 -6.19 -11.61
CA TRP A 19 2.84 -7.62 -11.34
C TRP A 19 2.00 -7.92 -10.08
N LEU A 20 2.11 -7.14 -9.01
CA LEU A 20 1.42 -7.43 -7.75
C LEU A 20 -0.12 -7.34 -7.85
N PRO A 21 -0.73 -6.33 -8.51
CA PRO A 21 -2.16 -6.29 -8.73
C PRO A 21 -2.68 -7.47 -9.56
N TYR A 22 -1.88 -7.97 -10.48
CA TYR A 22 -2.21 -9.17 -11.24
C TYR A 22 -2.15 -10.42 -10.37
N LYS A 23 -1.11 -10.55 -9.56
CA LYS A 23 -0.92 -11.70 -8.67
C LYS A 23 -2.02 -11.79 -7.60
N ILE A 24 -2.40 -10.67 -6.99
CA ILE A 24 -3.45 -10.66 -5.96
C ILE A 24 -4.81 -11.13 -6.51
N ARG A 25 -5.10 -10.85 -7.78
CA ARG A 25 -6.32 -11.32 -8.43
C ARG A 25 -6.34 -12.82 -8.73
N ARG A 26 -5.17 -13.41 -8.92
CA ARG A 26 -5.02 -14.85 -9.24
C ARG A 26 -4.77 -15.70 -8.01
N THR A 27 -4.40 -15.10 -6.90
CA THR A 27 -4.22 -15.86 -5.65
C THR A 27 -5.58 -16.29 -5.10
N LYS A 28 -5.63 -17.51 -4.57
CA LYS A 28 -6.78 -18.01 -3.79
C LYS A 28 -6.68 -17.64 -2.30
N LEU A 29 -5.57 -17.01 -1.90
CA LEU A 29 -5.36 -16.60 -0.51
C LEU A 29 -6.22 -15.38 -0.18
N PRO A 30 -6.75 -15.27 1.04
CA PRO A 30 -7.31 -14.04 1.57
C PRO A 30 -6.28 -12.90 1.47
N VAL A 31 -6.76 -11.67 1.22
CA VAL A 31 -5.86 -10.50 1.04
C VAL A 31 -4.88 -10.32 2.20
N PRO A 32 -5.30 -10.44 3.48
CA PRO A 32 -4.37 -10.32 4.60
C PRO A 32 -3.23 -11.33 4.56
N ASP A 33 -3.52 -12.58 4.25
CA ASP A 33 -2.53 -13.67 4.20
C ASP A 33 -1.56 -13.48 3.04
N PHE A 34 -2.09 -13.03 1.91
CA PHE A 34 -1.25 -12.66 0.76
C PHE A 34 -0.27 -11.54 1.10
N LEU A 35 -0.74 -10.49 1.81
CA LEU A 35 0.10 -9.37 2.20
C LEU A 35 1.16 -9.78 3.23
N GLU A 36 0.81 -10.65 4.17
CA GLU A 36 1.77 -11.19 5.13
C GLU A 36 2.87 -11.99 4.42
N GLN A 37 2.48 -12.88 3.51
CA GLN A 37 3.43 -13.65 2.69
C GLN A 37 4.31 -12.74 1.81
N LEU A 38 3.73 -11.66 1.26
CA LEU A 38 4.46 -10.68 0.47
C LEU A 38 5.53 -9.95 1.29
N CYS A 39 5.23 -9.64 2.56
CA CYS A 39 6.10 -8.90 3.46
C CYS A 39 7.13 -9.77 4.18
N SER A 40 6.87 -11.07 4.36
CA SER A 40 7.72 -11.99 5.13
C SER A 40 9.05 -12.34 4.43
N ARG A 41 9.17 -12.11 3.13
CA ARG A 41 10.34 -12.50 2.35
C ARG A 41 11.45 -11.45 2.41
N ASN A 42 12.55 -11.78 3.11
CA ASN A 42 13.86 -11.12 3.06
C ASN A 42 13.86 -9.63 3.46
N ALA A 43 13.64 -9.35 4.72
CA ALA A 43 14.02 -8.08 5.31
C ALA A 43 15.56 -7.96 5.28
N ARG A 44 16.10 -7.27 4.32
CA ARG A 44 17.45 -6.71 4.37
C ARG A 44 17.35 -5.49 5.27
N GLY A 45 18.28 -5.31 6.22
CA GLY A 45 18.25 -4.16 7.15
C GLY A 45 18.07 -2.81 6.43
N HIS A 46 17.74 -1.76 7.18
CA HIS A 46 17.46 -0.41 6.68
C HIS A 46 18.59 0.12 5.78
N MET A 47 18.50 -0.14 4.48
CA MET A 47 19.51 0.31 3.50
C MET A 47 19.13 1.65 2.84
N VAL A 48 17.87 2.05 2.94
CA VAL A 48 17.31 3.26 2.32
C VAL A 48 16.25 3.81 3.26
N SER A 49 16.17 5.13 3.39
CA SER A 49 15.17 5.76 4.26
C SER A 49 13.74 5.59 3.71
N ALA A 50 12.78 5.57 4.62
CA ALA A 50 11.37 5.44 4.23
C ALA A 50 10.94 6.61 3.33
N GLU A 51 11.37 7.84 3.63
CA GLU A 51 11.06 9.03 2.85
C GLU A 51 11.58 8.92 1.42
N GLU A 52 12.77 8.34 1.24
CA GLU A 52 13.35 8.14 -0.08
C GLU A 52 12.55 7.11 -0.87
N ILE A 53 12.12 6.02 -0.23
CA ILE A 53 11.24 5.01 -0.84
C ILE A 53 9.90 5.64 -1.26
N TYR A 54 9.26 6.42 -0.37
CA TYR A 54 8.03 7.16 -0.67
C TYR A 54 8.21 8.10 -1.86
N SER A 55 9.30 8.86 -1.89
CA SER A 55 9.61 9.77 -2.99
C SER A 55 9.75 9.05 -4.32
N ILE A 56 10.45 7.91 -4.34
CA ILE A 56 10.66 7.12 -5.57
C ILE A 56 9.32 6.57 -6.07
N VAL A 57 8.50 5.97 -5.20
CA VAL A 57 7.19 5.42 -5.58
C VAL A 57 6.27 6.53 -6.10
N THR A 58 6.21 7.67 -5.40
CA THR A 58 5.37 8.79 -5.81
C THR A 58 5.78 9.38 -7.16
N LYS A 59 7.09 9.52 -7.40
CA LYS A 59 7.60 9.99 -8.70
C LYS A 59 7.31 8.98 -9.81
N SER A 60 7.51 7.68 -9.55
CA SER A 60 7.23 6.61 -10.50
C SER A 60 5.75 6.52 -10.86
N SER A 61 4.86 6.84 -9.92
CA SER A 61 3.40 6.75 -10.14
C SER A 61 2.88 7.63 -11.27
N ARG A 62 3.61 8.72 -11.57
CA ARG A 62 3.26 9.63 -12.68
C ARG A 62 3.39 8.96 -14.04
N PHE A 63 4.23 7.93 -14.14
CA PHE A 63 4.47 7.18 -15.38
C PHE A 63 3.55 5.96 -15.56
N PHE A 64 2.72 5.61 -14.54
CA PHE A 64 1.76 4.50 -14.64
C PHE A 64 0.51 4.89 -15.43
N LEU A 65 0.69 5.22 -16.70
CA LEU A 65 -0.39 5.65 -17.59
C LEU A 65 -1.46 4.57 -17.80
N PHE A 66 -1.07 3.29 -17.76
CA PHE A 66 -1.95 2.16 -18.09
C PHE A 66 -3.00 1.82 -17.01
N HIS A 67 -2.88 2.36 -15.79
CA HIS A 67 -3.74 1.98 -14.66
C HIS A 67 -4.39 3.17 -13.95
N ARG A 68 -4.91 4.13 -14.71
CA ARG A 68 -5.49 5.35 -14.16
C ARG A 68 -6.47 5.12 -13.00
N HIS A 69 -7.31 4.07 -13.10
CA HIS A 69 -8.31 3.71 -12.07
C HIS A 69 -7.77 2.82 -10.94
N LYS A 70 -6.53 2.35 -11.02
CA LYS A 70 -5.94 1.39 -10.04
C LYS A 70 -4.61 1.89 -9.47
N ARG A 71 -4.28 3.16 -9.69
CA ARG A 71 -2.99 3.74 -9.25
C ARG A 71 -2.77 3.62 -7.76
N CYS A 72 -3.79 3.90 -6.94
CA CYS A 72 -3.64 3.83 -5.49
C CYS A 72 -3.25 2.43 -5.04
N MET A 73 -3.92 1.39 -5.54
CA MET A 73 -3.60 0.00 -5.19
C MET A 73 -2.20 -0.40 -5.69
N ALA A 74 -1.87 -0.09 -6.94
CA ALA A 74 -0.56 -0.42 -7.51
C ALA A 74 0.59 0.25 -6.74
N ASN A 75 0.44 1.54 -6.43
CA ASN A 75 1.42 2.29 -5.64
C ASN A 75 1.54 1.74 -4.23
N SER A 76 0.41 1.49 -3.57
CA SER A 76 0.40 0.95 -2.21
C SER A 76 1.04 -0.43 -2.14
N MET A 77 0.80 -1.29 -3.12
CA MET A 77 1.44 -2.60 -3.20
C MET A 77 2.95 -2.52 -3.42
N ALA A 78 3.40 -1.66 -4.34
CA ALA A 78 4.82 -1.43 -4.59
C ALA A 78 5.51 -0.86 -3.35
N LEU A 79 4.88 0.13 -2.71
CA LEU A 79 5.38 0.76 -1.50
C LEU A 79 5.47 -0.23 -0.33
N LEU A 80 4.41 -1.01 -0.09
CA LEU A 80 4.37 -2.05 0.94
C LEU A 80 5.54 -3.05 0.75
N LYS A 81 5.74 -3.53 -0.48
CA LYS A 81 6.81 -4.48 -0.79
C LYS A 81 8.20 -3.88 -0.60
N LEU A 82 8.42 -2.66 -1.09
CA LEU A 82 9.71 -1.99 -0.97
C LEU A 82 10.05 -1.68 0.49
N LEU A 83 9.13 -1.11 1.26
CA LEU A 83 9.33 -0.85 2.68
C LEU A 83 9.66 -2.14 3.43
N SER A 84 8.88 -3.20 3.21
CA SER A 84 9.13 -4.50 3.87
C SER A 84 10.49 -5.09 3.50
N SER A 85 10.91 -4.97 2.23
CA SER A 85 12.22 -5.49 1.81
C SER A 85 13.41 -4.72 2.39
N HIS A 86 13.16 -3.49 2.88
CA HIS A 86 14.16 -2.66 3.55
C HIS A 86 14.03 -2.68 5.08
N GLY A 87 13.28 -3.64 5.65
CA GLY A 87 13.22 -3.87 7.10
C GLY A 87 12.19 -3.03 7.85
N TYR A 88 11.38 -2.23 7.15
CA TYR A 88 10.27 -1.51 7.76
C TYR A 88 9.07 -2.43 8.02
N SER A 89 8.19 -2.01 8.93
CA SER A 89 6.92 -2.69 9.25
C SER A 89 5.72 -1.90 8.72
N PRO A 90 5.47 -1.91 7.39
CA PRO A 90 4.36 -1.18 6.80
C PRO A 90 3.03 -1.90 7.00
N TYR A 91 1.95 -1.10 7.03
CA TYR A 91 0.55 -1.54 7.01
C TYR A 91 -0.15 -1.03 5.77
N LEU A 92 -0.91 -1.89 5.11
CA LEU A 92 -1.86 -1.48 4.09
C LEU A 92 -3.19 -1.13 4.75
N VAL A 93 -3.63 0.08 4.55
CA VAL A 93 -4.95 0.55 4.99
C VAL A 93 -5.86 0.66 3.79
N LEU A 94 -6.96 -0.06 3.81
CA LEU A 94 -8.01 0.00 2.80
C LEU A 94 -9.20 0.79 3.36
N GLY A 95 -9.39 2.00 2.87
CA GLY A 95 -10.56 2.82 3.16
C GLY A 95 -11.69 2.52 2.18
N MET A 96 -12.87 2.24 2.71
CA MET A 96 -14.10 2.09 1.93
C MET A 96 -14.98 3.30 2.19
N ARG A 97 -15.39 3.99 1.13
CA ARG A 97 -16.36 5.09 1.19
C ARG A 97 -17.60 4.70 0.42
N TYR A 98 -18.74 4.74 1.09
CA TYR A 98 -20.03 4.58 0.45
C TYR A 98 -20.39 5.86 -0.30
N LYS A 99 -20.63 5.76 -1.61
CA LYS A 99 -21.30 6.80 -2.39
C LYS A 99 -22.78 6.43 -2.49
N ARG A 100 -23.68 7.44 -2.52
CA ARG A 100 -25.10 7.22 -2.78
C ARG A 100 -25.27 6.28 -3.98
N GLU A 101 -26.26 5.36 -3.90
CA GLU A 101 -26.65 4.43 -4.99
C GLU A 101 -25.69 3.25 -5.26
N LYS A 102 -25.28 2.52 -4.21
CA LYS A 102 -24.54 1.24 -4.34
C LYS A 102 -23.14 1.34 -4.97
N HIS A 103 -22.59 2.53 -5.13
CA HIS A 103 -21.21 2.68 -5.61
C HIS A 103 -20.25 2.84 -4.43
N TYR A 104 -19.26 1.94 -4.36
CA TYR A 104 -18.18 2.02 -3.40
C TYR A 104 -16.95 2.65 -4.06
N SER A 105 -16.34 3.62 -3.40
CA SER A 105 -14.99 4.04 -3.72
C SER A 105 -14.03 3.45 -2.69
N CYS A 106 -13.00 2.75 -3.17
CA CYS A 106 -11.94 2.24 -2.31
C CYS A 106 -10.69 3.09 -2.50
N HIS A 107 -10.05 3.38 -1.40
CA HIS A 107 -8.74 4.03 -1.38
C HIS A 107 -7.75 3.18 -0.58
N CYS A 108 -6.57 2.97 -1.14
CA CYS A 108 -5.49 2.25 -0.48
C CYS A 108 -4.36 3.20 -0.12
N GLU A 109 -3.86 3.07 1.08
CA GLU A 109 -2.72 3.83 1.57
C GLU A 109 -1.82 2.94 2.43
N VAL A 110 -0.52 3.24 2.46
CA VAL A 110 0.45 2.51 3.26
C VAL A 110 0.98 3.41 4.35
N PHE A 111 0.97 2.88 5.57
CA PHE A 111 1.48 3.56 6.76
C PHE A 111 2.58 2.72 7.40
N LEU A 112 3.53 3.39 8.04
CA LEU A 112 4.43 2.75 8.98
C LEU A 112 3.75 2.66 10.34
N GLU A 113 4.17 1.68 11.16
CA GLU A 113 3.60 1.42 12.48
C GLU A 113 3.58 2.67 13.38
N GLU A 114 4.63 3.48 13.31
CA GLU A 114 4.78 4.72 14.07
C GLU A 114 3.70 5.78 13.75
N HIS A 115 3.18 5.77 12.53
CA HIS A 115 2.20 6.75 12.05
C HIS A 115 0.75 6.27 12.19
N LEU A 116 0.54 4.96 12.35
CA LEU A 116 -0.80 4.37 12.49
C LEU A 116 -1.50 4.78 13.78
N ASN A 117 -0.74 5.00 14.84
CA ASN A 117 -1.31 5.23 16.18
C ASN A 117 -1.92 6.61 16.38
N ASN A 118 -1.69 7.60 15.50
CA ASN A 118 -1.95 9.00 15.82
C ASN A 118 -3.15 9.67 15.16
N LYS A 119 -3.69 9.23 14.04
CA LYS A 119 -4.78 9.97 13.38
C LYS A 119 -5.94 9.13 12.82
N ILE A 120 -5.66 8.01 12.20
CA ILE A 120 -6.64 7.30 11.36
C ILE A 120 -7.55 6.39 12.18
N LEU A 121 -7.02 5.73 13.20
CA LEU A 121 -7.79 4.77 13.99
C LEU A 121 -8.77 5.42 14.97
N ARG A 122 -8.62 6.71 15.28
CA ARG A 122 -9.49 7.42 16.23
C ARG A 122 -10.81 7.90 15.63
N SER A 123 -10.85 8.13 14.31
CA SER A 123 -12.01 8.72 13.63
C SER A 123 -12.78 7.77 12.72
N MET A 124 -12.27 6.56 12.49
CA MET A 124 -12.84 5.62 11.53
C MET A 124 -13.16 4.28 12.16
N LYS A 125 -14.23 3.63 11.69
CA LYS A 125 -14.58 2.28 12.13
C LYS A 125 -13.65 1.28 11.50
N VAL A 126 -12.89 0.55 12.33
CA VAL A 126 -12.10 -0.60 11.88
C VAL A 126 -13.03 -1.77 11.64
N ILE A 127 -13.12 -2.25 10.39
CA ILE A 127 -13.92 -3.42 10.01
C ILE A 127 -13.10 -4.70 10.20
N GLN A 128 -11.84 -4.67 9.77
CA GLN A 128 -10.94 -5.80 9.84
C GLN A 128 -9.51 -5.32 10.15
N LYS A 129 -8.84 -6.03 11.05
CA LYS A 129 -7.44 -5.79 11.38
C LYS A 129 -6.68 -7.12 11.37
N SER A 130 -5.57 -7.15 10.66
CA SER A 130 -4.60 -8.23 10.67
C SER A 130 -3.19 -7.67 10.87
N LYS A 131 -2.17 -8.53 10.88
CA LYS A 131 -0.78 -8.14 11.14
C LYS A 131 -0.24 -7.04 10.24
N ARG A 132 -0.74 -6.94 9.00
CA ARG A 132 -0.25 -5.95 8.00
C ARG A 132 -1.35 -5.32 7.18
N PHE A 133 -2.59 -5.51 7.56
CA PHE A 133 -3.74 -5.04 6.81
C PHE A 133 -4.81 -4.51 7.76
N ILE A 134 -5.32 -3.33 7.46
CA ILE A 134 -6.43 -2.72 8.19
C ILE A 134 -7.46 -2.26 7.17
N MET A 135 -8.70 -2.71 7.34
CA MET A 135 -9.85 -2.22 6.59
C MET A 135 -10.65 -1.27 7.48
N ILE A 136 -10.92 -0.07 6.97
CA ILE A 136 -11.64 0.99 7.67
C ILE A 136 -12.83 1.47 6.85
N GLU A 137 -13.87 1.88 7.53
CA GLU A 137 -15.08 2.50 6.96
C GLU A 137 -15.11 3.99 7.29
N ASP A 138 -15.24 4.82 6.28
CA ASP A 138 -15.42 6.26 6.44
C ASP A 138 -16.91 6.57 6.68
N ARG A 139 -17.25 6.90 7.93
CA ARG A 139 -18.61 7.23 8.36
C ARG A 139 -18.98 8.71 8.25
N THR A 140 -18.09 9.55 7.74
CA THR A 140 -18.25 11.01 7.80
C THR A 140 -19.38 11.58 6.96
N LYS A 141 -20.28 10.76 6.39
CA LYS A 141 -21.44 11.20 5.58
C LYS A 141 -22.76 10.49 5.90
N GLU A 142 -22.97 10.01 7.10
CA GLU A 142 -24.33 9.64 7.55
C GLU A 142 -25.01 10.79 8.30
N GLY A 143 -24.89 12.03 7.83
CA GLY A 143 -25.51 13.17 8.48
C GLY A 143 -25.66 14.36 7.53
N ASN A 144 -26.62 14.27 6.64
CA ASN A 144 -27.51 15.36 6.20
C ASN A 144 -28.40 14.85 5.08
#